data_98a5648866f3cbdc51964da916505b4e
#
_entry.id   98a5648866f3cbdc51964da916505b4e
#
_cell.length_a   1.000
_cell.length_b   1.000
_cell.length_c   1.000
_cell.angle_alpha   90.00
_cell.angle_beta   90.00
_cell.angle_gamma   90.00
#
_symmetry.space_group_name_H-M   'P 1'
#
loop_
_entity.id
_entity.type
_entity.pdbx_description
1 polymer ?
#
loop_
_entity_poly.entity_id
_entity_poly.type
_entity_poly.pdbx_seq_one_letter_code
_entity_poly.pdbx_strand_id
1 'polypeptide(L)'
;LNASTYINNNSIDFIITSPPYPNDLEYTRQTRLELYMLDFVKNMNDVQNIKRKMLKGSTKLIYKDSNSAEHIKKFKNIIEISSLIYEQTKDKNWGFDYPRMVREYFGDMYLCLKEFLPLMKKGGHFLLVVGDQTIKSVYIPVCDILIDMAIELGYSEARKDLFRNRRSTGHSIDLPEEIVIIKK
;
A
#
# COMPACT_ATOMS: atom_id res chain seq x y z
N LEU A 1 -2.10 -2.13 12.86
CA LEU A 1 -0.82 -2.85 12.97
C LEU A 1 -0.45 -2.95 14.45
N ASN A 2 -0.01 -4.13 14.87
CA ASN A 2 0.39 -4.40 16.26
C ASN A 2 1.67 -5.24 16.30
N ALA A 3 2.62 -4.97 15.40
CA ALA A 3 3.89 -5.71 15.33
C ALA A 3 4.69 -5.55 16.64
N SER A 4 4.65 -4.37 17.25
CA SER A 4 5.28 -4.06 18.53
C SER A 4 4.78 -4.92 19.71
N THR A 5 3.61 -5.55 19.59
CA THR A 5 3.11 -6.48 20.61
C THR A 5 3.87 -7.82 20.62
N TYR A 6 4.45 -8.20 19.49
CA TYR A 6 5.08 -9.51 19.28
C TYR A 6 6.59 -9.41 19.05
N ILE A 7 7.11 -8.24 18.71
CA ILE A 7 8.49 -8.01 18.30
C ILE A 7 9.10 -6.92 19.17
N ASN A 8 10.26 -7.19 19.72
CA ASN A 8 10.99 -6.24 20.55
C ASN A 8 11.57 -5.10 19.71
N ASN A 9 11.70 -3.92 20.31
CA ASN A 9 12.41 -2.81 19.71
C ASN A 9 13.88 -3.18 19.40
N ASN A 10 14.41 -2.64 18.31
CA ASN A 10 15.80 -2.86 17.87
C ASN A 10 16.20 -4.35 17.75
N SER A 11 15.28 -5.19 17.25
CA SER A 11 15.51 -6.64 17.11
C SER A 11 15.57 -7.11 15.65
N ILE A 12 15.06 -6.33 14.70
CA ILE A 12 14.95 -6.74 13.28
C ILE A 12 16.16 -6.22 12.49
N ASP A 13 16.88 -7.13 11.81
CA ASP A 13 17.95 -6.78 10.88
C ASP A 13 17.43 -6.51 9.48
N PHE A 14 16.47 -7.35 9.00
CA PHE A 14 15.91 -7.26 7.66
C PHE A 14 14.40 -7.50 7.67
N ILE A 15 13.69 -6.70 6.85
CA ILE A 15 12.30 -6.93 6.45
C ILE A 15 12.30 -7.03 4.93
N ILE A 16 11.73 -8.10 4.38
CA ILE A 16 11.57 -8.28 2.94
C ILE A 16 10.11 -8.64 2.68
N THR A 17 9.43 -7.85 1.85
CA THR A 17 8.02 -8.08 1.53
C THR A 17 7.63 -7.49 0.17
N SER A 18 6.55 -8.01 -0.40
CA SER A 18 5.83 -7.40 -1.51
C SER A 18 4.43 -7.04 -1.00
N PRO A 19 4.21 -5.80 -0.53
CA PRO A 19 2.90 -5.40 -0.03
C PRO A 19 1.88 -5.33 -1.18
N PRO A 20 0.57 -5.35 -0.89
CA PRO A 20 -0.46 -5.09 -1.90
C PRO A 20 -0.21 -3.79 -2.65
N TYR A 21 -0.54 -3.74 -3.93
CA TYR A 21 -0.45 -2.53 -4.75
C TYR A 21 -1.81 -1.81 -4.79
N PRO A 22 -1.83 -0.48 -5.01
CA PRO A 22 -3.08 0.27 -5.17
C PRO A 22 -3.68 0.07 -6.58
N ASN A 23 -4.05 -1.17 -6.91
CA ASN A 23 -4.49 -1.60 -8.24
C ASN A 23 -5.91 -2.20 -8.27
N ASP A 24 -6.67 -2.00 -7.19
CA ASP A 24 -8.03 -2.49 -6.98
C ASP A 24 -8.16 -4.03 -6.91
N LEU A 25 -7.06 -4.74 -6.65
CA LEU A 25 -7.08 -6.18 -6.43
C LEU A 25 -7.53 -6.52 -5.01
N GLU A 26 -8.59 -7.31 -4.89
CA GLU A 26 -9.11 -7.75 -3.60
C GLU A 26 -8.73 -9.21 -3.35
N TYR A 27 -7.72 -9.42 -2.51
CA TYR A 27 -7.09 -10.73 -2.30
C TYR A 27 -8.04 -11.78 -1.72
N THR A 28 -8.94 -11.43 -0.79
CA THR A 28 -9.89 -12.43 -0.24
C THR A 28 -10.89 -12.92 -1.29
N ARG A 29 -11.08 -12.17 -2.37
CA ARG A 29 -11.87 -12.63 -3.52
C ARG A 29 -11.09 -13.64 -4.36
N GLN A 30 -9.79 -13.39 -4.54
CA GLN A 30 -8.91 -14.25 -5.33
C GLN A 30 -8.67 -15.60 -4.64
N THR A 31 -8.47 -15.58 -3.30
CA THR A 31 -8.15 -16.77 -2.50
C THR A 31 -9.34 -17.30 -1.70
N ARG A 32 -10.58 -16.97 -2.12
CA ARG A 32 -11.79 -17.34 -1.36
C ARG A 32 -11.94 -18.85 -1.21
N LEU A 33 -11.67 -19.60 -2.26
CA LEU A 33 -11.79 -21.06 -2.24
C LEU A 33 -10.81 -21.64 -1.24
N GLU A 34 -9.55 -21.22 -1.29
CA GLU A 34 -8.49 -21.68 -0.40
C GLU A 34 -8.80 -21.32 1.06
N LEU A 35 -9.31 -20.12 1.31
CA LEU A 35 -9.70 -19.70 2.66
C LEU A 35 -10.76 -20.63 3.28
N TYR A 36 -11.74 -21.08 2.48
CA TYR A 36 -12.75 -22.01 2.94
C TYR A 36 -12.22 -23.44 3.03
N MET A 37 -11.46 -23.92 2.03
CA MET A 37 -10.95 -25.30 2.00
C MET A 37 -9.93 -25.57 3.11
N LEU A 38 -9.19 -24.55 3.54
CA LEU A 38 -8.18 -24.65 4.61
C LEU A 38 -8.73 -24.24 5.99
N ASP A 39 -10.05 -24.11 6.13
CA ASP A 39 -10.74 -23.73 7.38
C ASP A 39 -10.29 -22.40 8.01
N PHE A 40 -9.68 -21.49 7.23
CA PHE A 40 -9.37 -20.13 7.72
C PHE A 40 -10.63 -19.27 7.89
N VAL A 41 -11.69 -19.58 7.13
CA VAL A 41 -13.00 -18.94 7.24
C VAL A 41 -14.11 -19.99 7.14
N LYS A 42 -15.19 -19.77 7.89
CA LYS A 42 -16.38 -20.65 7.89
C LYS A 42 -17.60 -19.98 7.30
N ASN A 43 -17.62 -18.65 7.26
CA ASN A 43 -18.73 -17.86 6.78
C ASN A 43 -18.23 -16.49 6.26
N MET A 44 -19.16 -15.71 5.69
CA MET A 44 -18.83 -14.39 5.12
C MET A 44 -18.40 -13.35 6.16
N ASN A 45 -18.80 -13.49 7.43
CA ASN A 45 -18.34 -12.58 8.48
C ASN A 45 -16.84 -12.77 8.76
N ASP A 46 -16.35 -14.01 8.70
CA ASP A 46 -14.92 -14.28 8.85
C ASP A 46 -14.12 -13.65 7.71
N VAL A 47 -14.63 -13.75 6.46
CA VAL A 47 -14.04 -13.07 5.30
C VAL A 47 -14.01 -11.56 5.51
N GLN A 48 -15.09 -10.95 6.01
CA GLN A 48 -15.14 -9.51 6.30
C GLN A 48 -14.14 -9.11 7.40
N ASN A 49 -13.95 -9.94 8.42
CA ASN A 49 -12.96 -9.70 9.47
C ASN A 49 -11.53 -9.70 8.93
N ILE A 50 -11.22 -10.58 7.98
CA ILE A 50 -9.92 -10.57 7.28
C ILE A 50 -9.78 -9.28 6.47
N LYS A 51 -10.79 -8.92 5.65
CA LYS A 51 -10.78 -7.73 4.81
C LYS A 51 -10.50 -6.45 5.59
N ARG A 52 -11.10 -6.30 6.77
CA ARG A 52 -10.90 -5.11 7.63
C ARG A 52 -9.47 -4.94 8.12
N LYS A 53 -8.67 -6.01 8.13
CA LYS A 53 -7.26 -6.01 8.57
C LYS A 53 -6.28 -5.85 7.42
N MET A 54 -6.75 -5.88 6.17
CA MET A 54 -5.88 -5.76 4.99
C MET A 54 -5.52 -4.31 4.68
N LEU A 55 -4.34 -4.12 4.07
CA LEU A 55 -3.97 -2.85 3.44
C LEU A 55 -4.97 -2.47 2.34
N LYS A 56 -5.33 -1.20 2.28
CA LYS A 56 -6.42 -0.68 1.43
C LYS A 56 -6.03 -0.49 -0.04
N GLY A 57 -5.49 -1.54 -0.67
CA GLY A 57 -5.13 -1.55 -2.10
C GLY A 57 -6.31 -1.71 -3.07
N SER A 58 -7.55 -1.81 -2.56
CA SER A 58 -8.77 -1.97 -3.35
C SER A 58 -9.90 -1.10 -2.80
N THR A 59 -10.78 -0.60 -3.70
CA THR A 59 -12.00 0.13 -3.35
C THR A 59 -12.94 -0.71 -2.46
N LYS A 60 -12.87 -2.04 -2.57
CA LYS A 60 -13.65 -2.99 -1.76
C LYS A 60 -13.16 -3.13 -0.30
N LEU A 61 -12.04 -2.50 0.03
CA LEU A 61 -11.46 -2.45 1.38
C LEU A 61 -11.67 -1.09 2.06
N ILE A 62 -12.40 -0.16 1.43
CA ILE A 62 -12.70 1.15 1.97
C ILE A 62 -14.00 1.09 2.76
N TYR A 63 -13.91 1.38 4.04
CA TYR A 63 -15.04 1.41 4.97
C TYR A 63 -15.32 2.84 5.43
N LYS A 64 -16.51 3.09 6.00
CA LYS A 64 -16.90 4.41 6.51
C LYS A 64 -15.93 4.92 7.59
N ASP A 65 -15.45 4.00 8.42
CA ASP A 65 -14.52 4.23 9.53
C ASP A 65 -13.03 4.21 9.12
N SER A 66 -12.71 4.03 7.82
CA SER A 66 -11.34 4.15 7.32
C SER A 66 -10.84 5.59 7.45
N ASN A 67 -9.68 5.77 8.07
CA ASN A 67 -9.13 7.09 8.41
C ASN A 67 -7.60 7.20 8.25
N SER A 68 -6.97 6.22 7.63
CA SER A 68 -5.50 6.22 7.44
C SER A 68 -5.02 7.41 6.60
N ALA A 69 -5.89 7.92 5.72
CA ALA A 69 -5.63 9.13 4.92
C ALA A 69 -5.31 10.38 5.75
N GLU A 70 -5.68 10.42 7.04
CA GLU A 70 -5.32 11.53 7.94
C GLU A 70 -3.80 11.70 8.11
N HIS A 71 -3.05 10.59 8.03
CA HIS A 71 -1.60 10.58 8.23
C HIS A 71 -0.80 11.09 7.03
N ILE A 72 -1.43 11.23 5.86
CA ILE A 72 -0.74 11.63 4.61
C ILE A 72 -1.08 13.06 4.16
N LYS A 73 -1.79 13.84 4.94
CA LYS A 73 -2.21 15.22 4.57
C LYS A 73 -1.05 16.15 4.20
N LYS A 74 0.15 15.89 4.72
CA LYS A 74 1.37 16.64 4.44
C LYS A 74 2.00 16.30 3.07
N PHE A 75 1.65 15.16 2.47
CA PHE A 75 2.18 14.72 1.18
C PHE A 75 1.30 15.28 0.04
N LYS A 76 1.67 16.46 -0.45
CA LYS A 76 0.90 17.20 -1.47
C LYS A 76 0.75 16.40 -2.77
N ASN A 77 1.79 15.66 -3.17
CA ASN A 77 1.78 14.81 -4.36
C ASN A 77 0.66 13.76 -4.32
N ILE A 78 0.38 13.14 -3.17
CA ILE A 78 -0.71 12.16 -3.02
C ILE A 78 -2.08 12.86 -3.16
N ILE A 79 -2.22 14.04 -2.58
CA ILE A 79 -3.46 14.82 -2.69
C ILE A 79 -3.72 15.24 -4.14
N GLU A 80 -2.68 15.70 -4.84
CA GLU A 80 -2.76 16.06 -6.26
C GLU A 80 -3.15 14.87 -7.14
N ILE A 81 -2.48 13.70 -6.97
CA ILE A 81 -2.83 12.46 -7.67
C ILE A 81 -4.29 12.07 -7.39
N SER A 82 -4.71 12.12 -6.14
CA SER A 82 -6.09 11.83 -5.74
C SER A 82 -7.09 12.77 -6.42
N SER A 83 -6.75 14.06 -6.53
CA SER A 83 -7.58 15.06 -7.20
C SER A 83 -7.66 14.84 -8.72
N LEU A 84 -6.54 14.49 -9.35
CA LEU A 84 -6.51 14.12 -10.78
C LEU A 84 -7.39 12.89 -11.07
N ILE A 85 -7.34 11.87 -10.21
CA ILE A 85 -8.20 10.70 -10.34
C ILE A 85 -9.69 11.08 -10.17
N TYR A 86 -10.00 11.97 -9.22
CA TYR A 86 -11.36 12.48 -9.04
C TYR A 86 -11.87 13.17 -10.31
N GLU A 87 -11.08 14.05 -10.93
CA GLU A 87 -11.46 14.71 -12.18
C GLU A 87 -11.75 13.72 -13.31
N GLN A 88 -11.05 12.58 -13.37
CA GLN A 88 -11.29 11.52 -14.35
C GLN A 88 -12.55 10.69 -14.07
N THR A 89 -13.11 10.76 -12.87
CA THR A 89 -14.20 9.89 -12.42
C THR A 89 -15.47 10.61 -11.99
N LYS A 90 -15.44 11.93 -11.74
CA LYS A 90 -16.55 12.72 -11.18
C LYS A 90 -17.84 12.66 -11.99
N ASP A 91 -17.75 12.59 -13.33
CA ASP A 91 -18.91 12.55 -14.24
C ASP A 91 -19.35 11.13 -14.60
N LYS A 92 -18.81 10.11 -13.92
CA LYS A 92 -19.09 8.70 -14.21
C LYS A 92 -19.92 8.08 -13.08
N ASN A 93 -20.77 7.11 -13.42
CA ASN A 93 -21.55 6.36 -12.43
C ASN A 93 -20.75 5.31 -11.63
N TRP A 94 -19.42 5.38 -11.70
CA TRP A 94 -18.51 4.43 -11.07
C TRP A 94 -17.14 5.08 -10.78
N GLY A 95 -16.36 4.47 -9.91
CA GLY A 95 -14.99 4.92 -9.63
C GLY A 95 -14.89 6.01 -8.57
N PHE A 96 -15.97 6.32 -7.85
CA PHE A 96 -15.99 7.35 -6.81
C PHE A 96 -15.01 7.09 -5.66
N ASP A 97 -14.71 5.82 -5.39
CA ASP A 97 -13.87 5.43 -4.27
C ASP A 97 -12.36 5.40 -4.61
N TYR A 98 -11.98 5.49 -5.90
CA TYR A 98 -10.55 5.47 -6.27
C TYR A 98 -9.72 6.60 -5.66
N PRO A 99 -10.18 7.86 -5.65
CA PRO A 99 -9.43 8.95 -5.02
C PRO A 99 -9.21 8.69 -3.52
N ARG A 100 -10.23 8.15 -2.84
CA ARG A 100 -10.15 7.80 -1.43
C ARG A 100 -9.25 6.58 -1.21
N MET A 101 -9.38 5.55 -2.05
CA MET A 101 -8.55 4.35 -1.98
C MET A 101 -7.07 4.68 -2.03
N VAL A 102 -6.64 5.54 -2.96
CA VAL A 102 -5.23 5.94 -3.08
C VAL A 102 -4.74 6.60 -1.80
N ARG A 103 -5.52 7.52 -1.22
CA ARG A 103 -5.15 8.17 0.03
C ARG A 103 -5.08 7.21 1.21
N GLU A 104 -6.06 6.32 1.33
CA GLU A 104 -6.11 5.33 2.41
C GLU A 104 -4.96 4.31 2.27
N TYR A 105 -4.63 3.89 1.04
CA TYR A 105 -3.50 3.01 0.76
C TYR A 105 -2.17 3.62 1.26
N PHE A 106 -1.87 4.85 0.86
CA PHE A 106 -0.65 5.49 1.31
C PHE A 106 -0.67 5.80 2.80
N GLY A 107 -1.84 6.08 3.37
CA GLY A 107 -2.01 6.18 4.82
C GLY A 107 -1.65 4.89 5.55
N ASP A 108 -2.12 3.75 5.07
CA ASP A 108 -1.78 2.43 5.63
C ASP A 108 -0.28 2.12 5.47
N MET A 109 0.31 2.43 4.31
CA MET A 109 1.75 2.22 4.09
C MET A 109 2.60 3.13 5.00
N TYR A 110 2.18 4.37 5.20
CA TYR A 110 2.82 5.28 6.16
C TYR A 110 2.80 4.72 7.59
N LEU A 111 1.63 4.24 8.02
CA LEU A 111 1.49 3.60 9.33
C LEU A 111 2.34 2.31 9.45
N CYS A 112 2.43 1.54 8.37
CA CYS A 112 3.28 0.36 8.31
C CYS A 112 4.77 0.73 8.52
N LEU A 113 5.28 1.68 7.75
CA LEU A 113 6.66 2.15 7.90
C LEU A 113 6.91 2.73 9.30
N LYS A 114 5.97 3.52 9.82
CA LYS A 114 6.07 4.10 11.17
C LYS A 114 6.13 3.04 12.26
N GLU A 115 5.32 1.98 12.16
CA GLU A 115 5.28 0.87 13.13
C GLU A 115 6.59 0.07 13.14
N PHE A 116 7.19 -0.19 11.97
CA PHE A 116 8.41 -0.99 11.89
C PHE A 116 9.69 -0.22 12.25
N LEU A 117 9.70 1.09 12.14
CA LEU A 117 10.90 1.90 12.42
C LEU A 117 11.52 1.61 13.80
N PRO A 118 10.78 1.65 14.94
CA PRO A 118 11.37 1.35 16.24
C PRO A 118 11.83 -0.11 16.39
N LEU A 119 11.23 -1.05 15.68
CA LEU A 119 11.49 -2.48 15.78
C LEU A 119 12.79 -2.87 15.08
N MET A 120 13.19 -2.14 14.03
CA MET A 120 14.42 -2.39 13.29
C MET A 120 15.64 -1.98 14.11
N LYS A 121 16.75 -2.67 13.94
CA LYS A 121 18.08 -2.28 14.43
C LYS A 121 18.60 -1.08 13.65
N LYS A 122 19.50 -0.32 14.26
CA LYS A 122 20.27 0.70 13.54
C LYS A 122 21.08 0.03 12.42
N GLY A 123 20.96 0.53 11.20
CA GLY A 123 21.54 -0.07 10.00
C GLY A 123 20.74 -1.24 9.41
N GLY A 124 19.62 -1.63 10.02
CA GLY A 124 18.70 -2.62 9.47
C GLY A 124 18.01 -2.13 8.18
N HIS A 125 17.59 -3.06 7.35
CA HIS A 125 17.02 -2.75 6.03
C HIS A 125 15.58 -3.23 5.90
N PHE A 126 14.74 -2.41 5.25
CA PHE A 126 13.38 -2.74 4.87
C PHE A 126 13.28 -2.71 3.33
N LEU A 127 13.09 -3.87 2.71
CA LEU A 127 13.02 -4.05 1.28
C LEU A 127 11.56 -4.28 0.87
N LEU A 128 11.03 -3.41 0.01
CA LEU A 128 9.66 -3.47 -0.49
C LEU A 128 9.70 -3.69 -2.01
N VAL A 129 9.24 -4.85 -2.48
CA VAL A 129 9.01 -5.06 -3.91
C VAL A 129 7.65 -4.48 -4.25
N VAL A 130 7.63 -3.35 -4.93
CA VAL A 130 6.41 -2.62 -5.31
C VAL A 130 6.50 -2.14 -6.74
N GLY A 131 5.36 -1.87 -7.34
CA GLY A 131 5.32 -1.35 -8.70
C GLY A 131 4.44 -0.13 -8.81
N ASP A 132 4.88 0.80 -9.63
CA ASP A 132 4.08 1.94 -9.99
C ASP A 132 2.78 1.52 -10.66
N GLN A 133 1.76 2.34 -10.52
CA GLN A 133 0.41 2.02 -10.99
C GLN A 133 -0.17 3.12 -11.86
N THR A 134 -1.22 2.78 -12.57
CA THR A 134 -2.10 3.75 -13.22
C THR A 134 -3.54 3.50 -12.81
N ILE A 135 -4.24 4.55 -12.42
CA ILE A 135 -5.68 4.52 -12.17
C ILE A 135 -6.33 5.56 -13.07
N LYS A 136 -7.18 5.11 -13.99
CA LYS A 136 -7.87 5.99 -14.93
C LYS A 136 -6.92 6.93 -15.68
N SER A 137 -5.84 6.39 -16.20
CA SER A 137 -4.76 7.09 -16.90
C SER A 137 -3.94 8.07 -16.06
N VAL A 138 -4.20 8.15 -14.75
CA VAL A 138 -3.37 8.90 -13.82
C VAL A 138 -2.26 8.00 -13.31
N TYR A 139 -1.01 8.41 -13.54
CA TYR A 139 0.18 7.69 -13.06
C TYR A 139 0.38 7.91 -11.56
N ILE A 140 0.73 6.85 -10.86
CA ILE A 140 0.97 6.83 -9.41
C ILE A 140 2.39 6.32 -9.19
N PRO A 141 3.37 7.18 -8.87
CA PRO A 141 4.75 6.80 -8.58
C PRO A 141 4.85 6.22 -7.16
N VAL A 142 4.42 4.97 -7.00
CA VAL A 142 4.30 4.33 -5.67
C VAL A 142 5.66 4.29 -4.97
N CYS A 143 6.72 3.95 -5.73
CA CYS A 143 8.06 3.79 -5.18
C CYS A 143 8.63 5.11 -4.66
N ASP A 144 8.50 6.20 -5.42
CA ASP A 144 8.98 7.52 -5.02
C ASP A 144 8.24 8.05 -3.80
N ILE A 145 6.91 7.85 -3.74
CA ILE A 145 6.09 8.25 -2.59
C ILE A 145 6.52 7.49 -1.32
N LEU A 146 6.82 6.19 -1.43
CA LEU A 146 7.28 5.40 -0.28
C LEU A 146 8.66 5.83 0.21
N ILE A 147 9.56 6.24 -0.70
CA ILE A 147 10.85 6.84 -0.35
C ILE A 147 10.65 8.13 0.43
N ASP A 148 9.83 9.05 -0.08
CA ASP A 148 9.52 10.32 0.60
C ASP A 148 8.94 10.08 2.01
N MET A 149 8.04 9.10 2.15
CA MET A 149 7.48 8.71 3.43
C MET A 149 8.52 8.17 4.41
N ALA A 150 9.44 7.33 3.92
CA ALA A 150 10.47 6.75 4.75
C ALA A 150 11.43 7.83 5.27
N ILE A 151 11.89 8.72 4.41
CA ILE A 151 12.77 9.84 4.80
C ILE A 151 12.06 10.76 5.81
N GLU A 152 10.78 11.08 5.57
CA GLU A 152 10.01 11.91 6.46
C GLU A 152 9.81 11.28 7.86
N LEU A 153 9.70 9.95 7.94
CA LEU A 153 9.60 9.20 9.20
C LEU A 153 10.91 9.14 9.98
N GLY A 154 12.05 9.48 9.34
CA GLY A 154 13.36 9.48 9.97
C GLY A 154 14.21 8.23 9.69
N TYR A 155 13.89 7.46 8.66
CA TYR A 155 14.82 6.48 8.13
C TYR A 155 16.06 7.19 7.58
N SER A 156 17.24 6.60 7.75
CA SER A 156 18.53 7.26 7.42
C SER A 156 18.78 7.34 5.91
N GLU A 157 18.22 6.39 5.15
CA GLU A 157 18.42 6.28 3.71
C GLU A 157 17.22 5.57 3.08
N ALA A 158 16.79 6.02 1.90
CA ALA A 158 15.83 5.31 1.07
C ALA A 158 16.19 5.51 -0.41
N ARG A 159 16.19 4.42 -1.16
CA ARG A 159 16.47 4.39 -2.61
C ARG A 159 15.66 3.29 -3.28
N LYS A 160 15.69 3.25 -4.60
CA LYS A 160 15.02 2.20 -5.37
C LYS A 160 15.95 1.62 -6.43
N ASP A 161 15.80 0.33 -6.69
CA ASP A 161 16.49 -0.39 -7.74
C ASP A 161 15.44 -1.05 -8.64
N LEU A 162 15.61 -0.95 -9.97
CA LEU A 162 14.68 -1.56 -10.93
C LEU A 162 14.75 -3.08 -10.82
N PHE A 163 13.60 -3.71 -10.56
CA PHE A 163 13.45 -5.16 -10.57
C PHE A 163 13.04 -5.67 -11.94
N ARG A 164 11.99 -5.10 -12.52
CA ARG A 164 11.52 -5.40 -13.89
C ARG A 164 10.54 -4.33 -14.39
N ASN A 165 10.31 -4.31 -15.70
CA ASN A 165 9.21 -3.56 -16.29
C ASN A 165 7.99 -4.45 -16.49
N ARG A 166 6.81 -3.94 -16.13
CA ARG A 166 5.51 -4.56 -16.37
C ARG A 166 4.75 -3.72 -17.39
N ARG A 167 4.01 -4.37 -18.26
CA ARG A 167 3.10 -3.67 -19.17
C ARG A 167 1.73 -3.50 -18.52
N SER A 168 1.21 -2.27 -18.48
CA SER A 168 -0.15 -2.04 -17.97
C SER A 168 -1.18 -2.71 -18.90
N THR A 169 -2.19 -3.37 -18.31
CA THR A 169 -3.23 -4.08 -19.06
C THR A 169 -4.19 -3.16 -19.83
N GLY A 170 -4.27 -1.88 -19.47
CA GLY A 170 -5.27 -0.96 -20.02
C GLY A 170 -4.73 0.12 -20.95
N HIS A 171 -3.45 0.45 -20.90
CA HIS A 171 -2.93 1.68 -21.54
C HIS A 171 -1.62 1.47 -22.31
N SER A 172 -1.11 0.25 -22.43
CA SER A 172 0.17 -0.07 -23.09
C SER A 172 1.36 0.75 -22.55
N ILE A 173 1.29 1.21 -21.30
CA ILE A 173 2.34 1.96 -20.63
C ILE A 173 3.20 0.96 -19.86
N ASP A 174 4.52 1.09 -19.99
CA ASP A 174 5.45 0.33 -19.17
C ASP A 174 5.47 0.92 -17.74
N LEU A 175 5.20 0.06 -16.77
CA LEU A 175 5.20 0.40 -15.34
C LEU A 175 6.40 -0.29 -14.68
N PRO A 176 7.33 0.45 -14.09
CA PRO A 176 8.42 -0.15 -13.34
C PRO A 176 7.87 -0.89 -12.11
N GLU A 177 8.44 -2.04 -11.85
CA GLU A 177 8.37 -2.75 -10.58
C GLU A 177 9.76 -2.70 -9.98
N GLU A 178 9.87 -2.11 -8.81
CA GLU A 178 11.14 -1.72 -8.21
C GLU A 178 11.27 -2.30 -6.79
N ILE A 179 12.49 -2.41 -6.33
CA ILE A 179 12.76 -2.72 -4.93
C ILE A 179 13.07 -1.40 -4.24
N VAL A 180 12.16 -0.94 -3.39
CA VAL A 180 12.43 0.19 -2.49
C VAL A 180 13.23 -0.32 -1.30
N ILE A 181 14.45 0.18 -1.14
CA ILE A 181 15.41 -0.20 -0.11
C ILE A 181 15.50 0.94 0.89
N ILE A 182 15.06 0.69 2.10
CA ILE A 182 14.98 1.66 3.19
C ILE A 182 15.92 1.20 4.30
N LYS A 183 16.71 2.10 4.88
CA LYS A 183 17.66 1.82 5.97
C LYS A 183 17.33 2.66 7.19
N LYS A 184 17.33 2.02 8.36
CA LYS A 184 17.21 2.71 9.66
C LYS A 184 18.54 3.31 10.12
#